data_ed99739bd661dee66a78bf1fb6d03112
#
_entry.id   ed99739bd661dee66a78bf1fb6d03112
#
_cell.length_a   1.000
_cell.length_b   1.000
_cell.length_c   1.000
_cell.angle_alpha   90.00
_cell.angle_beta   90.00
_cell.angle_gamma   90.00
#
_symmetry.space_group_name_H-M   'P 1'
#
loop_
_entity.id
_entity.type
_entity.pdbx_description
1 polymer ?
#
loop_
_entity_poly.entity_id
_entity_poly.type
_entity_poly.pdbx_seq_one_letter_code
_entity_poly.pdbx_strand_id
1 'polypeptide(L)'
;MDKIIVKGARENNLKNVDIEIPKNKLTVMTGVSGSGKSSLAFDTIYAEGQRRYVESLSAYARQFLGGTKKPDVDSIEGLSPSISIDQKTTNNNPRSTVGTVTEIYDYFRLLFGELLVLLKVFWQRSSVPCSSIPVRI
;
A
#
# COMPACT_ATOMS: atom_id res chain seq x y z
N MET A 1 -23.20 -16.47 -5.84
CA MET A 1 -21.85 -17.00 -6.20
C MET A 1 -20.90 -16.66 -5.06
N ASP A 2 -20.37 -17.68 -4.42
CA ASP A 2 -19.50 -17.53 -3.22
C ASP A 2 -18.01 -17.58 -3.55
N LYS A 3 -17.69 -17.64 -4.85
CA LYS A 3 -16.31 -17.72 -5.36
C LYS A 3 -16.09 -16.76 -6.51
N ILE A 4 -14.84 -16.33 -6.67
CA ILE A 4 -14.32 -15.68 -7.87
C ILE A 4 -13.64 -16.79 -8.68
N ILE A 5 -14.04 -16.95 -9.94
CA ILE A 5 -13.50 -17.97 -10.84
C ILE A 5 -12.76 -17.27 -11.96
N VAL A 6 -11.46 -17.50 -12.05
CA VAL A 6 -10.58 -16.98 -13.10
C VAL A 6 -10.23 -18.14 -14.02
N LYS A 7 -10.40 -17.98 -15.33
CA LYS A 7 -10.04 -18.98 -16.35
C LYS A 7 -9.13 -18.38 -17.39
N GLY A 8 -8.07 -19.09 -17.69
CA GLY A 8 -7.18 -18.76 -18.77
C GLY A 8 -6.36 -17.49 -18.56
N ALA A 9 -5.88 -17.21 -17.35
CA ALA A 9 -5.04 -16.05 -17.08
C ALA A 9 -3.66 -16.20 -17.75
N ARG A 10 -3.32 -15.24 -18.63
CA ARG A 10 -2.07 -15.24 -19.42
C ARG A 10 -1.30 -13.91 -19.33
N GLU A 11 -1.71 -13.01 -18.44
CA GLU A 11 -1.04 -11.71 -18.31
C GLU A 11 0.41 -11.89 -17.81
N ASN A 12 1.34 -11.18 -18.41
CA ASN A 12 2.79 -11.21 -18.15
C ASN A 12 3.39 -12.64 -18.26
N ASN A 13 3.77 -13.23 -17.12
CA ASN A 13 4.39 -14.56 -17.06
C ASN A 13 3.43 -15.70 -16.69
N LEU A 14 2.13 -15.43 -16.62
CA LEU A 14 1.13 -16.44 -16.35
C LEU A 14 0.95 -17.39 -17.57
N LYS A 15 0.89 -18.69 -17.30
CA LYS A 15 0.80 -19.74 -18.32
C LYS A 15 -0.60 -20.38 -18.29
N ASN A 16 -1.61 -19.62 -18.73
CA ASN A 16 -2.98 -20.11 -18.82
C ASN A 16 -3.49 -20.70 -17.49
N VAL A 17 -3.46 -19.87 -16.45
CA VAL A 17 -3.77 -20.29 -15.07
C VAL A 17 -5.26 -20.20 -14.81
N ASP A 18 -5.82 -21.28 -14.29
CA ASP A 18 -7.20 -21.36 -13.78
C ASP A 18 -7.17 -21.38 -12.25
N ILE A 19 -7.99 -20.54 -11.60
CA ILE A 19 -8.03 -20.44 -10.14
C ILE A 19 -9.44 -20.13 -9.63
N GLU A 20 -9.80 -20.72 -8.49
CA GLU A 20 -10.99 -20.37 -7.73
C GLU A 20 -10.61 -19.73 -6.40
N ILE A 21 -11.15 -18.57 -6.11
CA ILE A 21 -10.88 -17.81 -4.90
C ILE A 21 -12.20 -17.68 -4.12
N PRO A 22 -12.26 -18.14 -2.86
CA PRO A 22 -13.46 -17.99 -2.04
C PRO A 22 -13.71 -16.53 -1.68
N LYS A 23 -14.95 -16.07 -1.77
CA LYS A 23 -15.37 -14.74 -1.29
C LYS A 23 -15.48 -14.71 0.23
N ASN A 24 -15.43 -13.52 0.79
CA ASN A 24 -15.60 -13.26 2.24
C ASN A 24 -14.61 -14.04 3.13
N LYS A 25 -13.45 -14.38 2.59
CA LYS A 25 -12.36 -15.04 3.30
C LYS A 25 -11.03 -14.35 3.00
N LEU A 26 -10.12 -14.40 3.96
CA LEU A 26 -8.73 -13.99 3.73
C LEU A 26 -8.03 -15.06 2.87
N THR A 27 -7.60 -14.66 1.69
CA THR A 27 -6.82 -15.51 0.78
C THR A 27 -5.40 -14.96 0.66
N VAL A 28 -4.40 -15.81 0.89
CA VAL A 28 -2.99 -15.43 0.82
C VAL A 28 -2.34 -16.11 -0.38
N MET A 29 -1.72 -15.33 -1.26
CA MET A 29 -0.96 -15.83 -2.40
C MET A 29 0.53 -15.88 -2.04
N THR A 30 1.12 -17.05 -2.02
CA THR A 30 2.53 -17.27 -1.69
C THR A 30 3.29 -17.88 -2.87
N GLY A 31 4.60 -17.78 -2.86
CA GLY A 31 5.47 -18.36 -3.89
C GLY A 31 6.76 -17.57 -4.04
N VAL A 32 7.69 -18.10 -4.82
CA VAL A 32 8.98 -17.47 -5.11
C VAL A 32 8.83 -16.16 -5.89
N SER A 33 9.85 -15.31 -5.84
CA SER A 33 9.88 -14.09 -6.67
C SER A 33 9.76 -14.46 -8.16
N GLY A 34 9.00 -13.67 -8.91
CA GLY A 34 8.75 -13.94 -10.35
C GLY A 34 7.73 -15.04 -10.65
N SER A 35 7.07 -15.67 -9.67
CA SER A 35 6.08 -16.73 -9.91
C SER A 35 4.71 -16.24 -10.43
N GLY A 36 4.53 -14.94 -10.66
CA GLY A 36 3.27 -14.39 -11.21
C GLY A 36 2.23 -13.99 -10.18
N LYS A 37 2.54 -13.97 -8.86
CA LYS A 37 1.59 -13.57 -7.82
C LYS A 37 1.01 -12.18 -8.05
N SER A 38 1.87 -11.20 -8.29
CA SER A 38 1.48 -9.81 -8.57
C SER A 38 0.72 -9.69 -9.87
N SER A 39 1.15 -10.41 -10.92
CA SER A 39 0.47 -10.44 -12.22
C SER A 39 -0.94 -11.00 -12.11
N LEU A 40 -1.16 -12.03 -11.29
CA LEU A 40 -2.48 -12.57 -11.06
C LEU A 40 -3.36 -11.63 -10.23
N ALA A 41 -2.82 -11.10 -9.11
CA ALA A 41 -3.60 -10.28 -8.19
C ALA A 41 -3.90 -8.89 -8.76
N PHE A 42 -2.88 -8.17 -9.25
CA PHE A 42 -2.99 -6.77 -9.67
C PHE A 42 -3.30 -6.65 -11.16
N ASP A 43 -2.51 -7.31 -12.02
CA ASP A 43 -2.60 -7.11 -13.46
C ASP A 43 -3.77 -7.89 -14.09
N THR A 44 -4.30 -8.93 -13.41
CA THR A 44 -5.44 -9.72 -13.90
C THR A 44 -6.71 -9.43 -13.10
N ILE A 45 -6.77 -9.80 -11.83
CA ILE A 45 -8.03 -9.75 -11.04
C ILE A 45 -8.43 -8.30 -10.74
N TYR A 46 -7.49 -7.50 -10.20
CA TYR A 46 -7.79 -6.12 -9.88
C TYR A 46 -8.03 -5.29 -11.14
N ALA A 47 -7.20 -5.45 -12.17
CA ALA A 47 -7.34 -4.72 -13.44
C ALA A 47 -8.71 -4.96 -14.09
N GLU A 48 -9.19 -6.20 -14.12
CA GLU A 48 -10.53 -6.51 -14.65
C GLU A 48 -11.65 -5.97 -13.77
N GLY A 49 -11.50 -6.02 -12.44
CA GLY A 49 -12.45 -5.42 -11.51
C GLY A 49 -12.57 -3.91 -11.68
N GLN A 50 -11.43 -3.23 -11.83
CA GLN A 50 -11.36 -1.80 -12.10
C GLN A 50 -11.98 -1.45 -13.47
N ARG A 51 -11.66 -2.24 -14.51
CA ARG A 51 -12.22 -2.04 -15.84
C ARG A 51 -13.75 -2.10 -15.83
N ARG A 52 -14.33 -3.15 -15.21
CA ARG A 52 -15.80 -3.30 -15.09
C ARG A 52 -16.43 -2.18 -14.28
N TYR A 53 -15.75 -1.72 -13.22
CA TYR A 53 -16.22 -0.58 -12.44
C TYR A 53 -16.26 0.69 -13.30
N VAL A 54 -15.18 0.99 -14.03
CA VAL A 54 -15.11 2.15 -14.93
C VAL A 54 -16.16 2.08 -16.05
N GLU A 55 -16.39 0.89 -16.60
CA GLU A 55 -17.43 0.70 -17.63
C GLU A 55 -18.86 0.94 -17.12
N SER A 56 -19.10 0.73 -15.83
CA SER A 56 -20.40 1.01 -15.21
C SER A 56 -20.67 2.51 -15.01
N LEU A 57 -19.64 3.36 -15.12
CA LEU A 57 -19.75 4.80 -14.95
C LEU A 57 -20.28 5.51 -16.20
N SER A 58 -20.74 6.75 -16.03
CA SER A 58 -21.18 7.58 -17.15
C SER A 58 -20.05 7.85 -18.17
N ALA A 59 -20.40 8.12 -19.42
CA ALA A 59 -19.43 8.42 -20.48
C ALA A 59 -18.51 9.60 -20.11
N TYR A 60 -19.05 10.60 -19.42
CA TYR A 60 -18.29 11.76 -18.94
C TYR A 60 -17.23 11.32 -17.89
N ALA A 61 -17.61 10.53 -16.90
CA ALA A 61 -16.67 10.06 -15.87
C ALA A 61 -15.56 9.17 -16.46
N ARG A 62 -15.85 8.36 -17.47
CA ARG A 62 -14.86 7.51 -18.15
C ARG A 62 -13.75 8.31 -18.83
N GLN A 63 -14.03 9.52 -19.34
CA GLN A 63 -13.02 10.38 -19.97
C GLN A 63 -11.94 10.85 -18.98
N PHE A 64 -12.29 11.03 -17.70
CA PHE A 64 -11.34 11.47 -16.67
C PHE A 64 -10.53 10.32 -16.09
N LEU A 65 -11.08 9.12 -16.05
CA LEU A 65 -10.41 7.94 -15.42
C LEU A 65 -9.45 7.22 -16.37
N GLY A 66 -9.48 7.56 -17.66
CA GLY A 66 -8.67 6.90 -18.68
C GLY A 66 -9.15 5.48 -19.02
N GLY A 67 -8.78 4.98 -20.17
CA GLY A 67 -9.07 3.60 -20.59
C GLY A 67 -8.17 2.60 -19.86
N THR A 68 -8.73 1.70 -19.08
CA THR A 68 -8.02 0.56 -18.51
C THR A 68 -7.84 -0.52 -19.57
N LYS A 69 -6.61 -0.98 -19.77
CA LYS A 69 -6.31 -2.10 -20.67
C LYS A 69 -7.04 -3.36 -20.18
N LYS A 70 -7.68 -4.08 -21.09
CA LYS A 70 -8.26 -5.40 -20.76
C LYS A 70 -7.13 -6.39 -20.51
N PRO A 71 -7.10 -7.08 -19.36
CA PRO A 71 -6.10 -8.11 -19.11
C PRO A 71 -6.30 -9.32 -20.04
N ASP A 72 -5.22 -10.05 -20.31
CA ASP A 72 -5.26 -11.27 -21.10
C ASP A 72 -5.77 -12.44 -20.25
N VAL A 73 -7.07 -12.63 -20.29
CA VAL A 73 -7.81 -13.65 -19.54
C VAL A 73 -9.05 -14.08 -20.31
N ASP A 74 -9.37 -15.35 -20.29
CA ASP A 74 -10.56 -15.87 -21.01
C ASP A 74 -11.85 -15.41 -20.33
N SER A 75 -11.98 -15.64 -19.03
CA SER A 75 -13.13 -15.17 -18.25
C SER A 75 -12.80 -14.99 -16.77
N ILE A 76 -13.47 -14.00 -16.14
CA ILE A 76 -13.51 -13.86 -14.69
C ILE A 76 -14.96 -13.70 -14.26
N GLU A 77 -15.41 -14.62 -13.43
CA GLU A 77 -16.76 -14.63 -12.89
C GLU A 77 -16.75 -14.28 -11.40
N GLY A 78 -17.87 -13.75 -10.92
CA GLY A 78 -18.06 -13.46 -9.51
C GLY A 78 -17.28 -12.25 -8.99
N LEU A 79 -16.67 -11.41 -9.84
CA LEU A 79 -15.95 -10.23 -9.42
C LEU A 79 -16.88 -9.18 -8.79
N SER A 80 -16.44 -8.62 -7.66
CA SER A 80 -17.04 -7.44 -7.03
C SER A 80 -16.14 -6.22 -7.29
N PRO A 81 -16.60 -4.98 -7.10
CA PRO A 81 -15.73 -3.81 -7.14
C PRO A 81 -14.52 -4.03 -6.23
N SER A 82 -13.33 -3.78 -6.75
CA SER A 82 -12.07 -4.09 -6.08
C SER A 82 -11.29 -2.84 -5.77
N ILE A 83 -10.58 -2.85 -4.64
CA ILE A 83 -9.62 -1.82 -4.23
C ILE A 83 -8.27 -2.49 -4.14
N SER A 84 -7.24 -1.85 -4.73
CA SER A 84 -5.86 -2.26 -4.59
C SER A 84 -5.14 -1.33 -3.63
N ILE A 85 -4.40 -1.92 -2.70
CA ILE A 85 -3.45 -1.20 -1.87
C ILE A 85 -2.08 -1.73 -2.27
N ASP A 86 -1.38 -0.96 -3.08
CA ASP A 86 -0.06 -1.34 -3.59
C ASP A 86 1.04 -0.95 -2.61
N GLN A 87 2.09 -1.74 -2.60
CA GLN A 87 3.30 -1.42 -1.86
C GLN A 87 4.06 -0.33 -2.62
N LYS A 88 4.10 0.88 -2.09
CA LYS A 88 4.91 1.96 -2.65
C LYS A 88 6.38 1.57 -2.63
N THR A 89 6.91 1.17 -3.78
CA THR A 89 8.27 0.66 -3.91
C THR A 89 9.34 1.75 -3.89
N THR A 90 9.02 2.98 -4.23
CA THR A 90 9.96 4.10 -4.16
C THR A 90 9.24 5.41 -3.93
N ASN A 91 9.48 5.99 -2.78
CA ASN A 91 9.24 7.39 -2.58
C ASN A 91 10.52 8.13 -3.04
N ASN A 92 10.46 8.83 -4.16
CA ASN A 92 11.57 9.66 -4.66
C ASN A 92 11.90 10.83 -3.71
N ASN A 93 11.20 10.94 -2.60
CA ASN A 93 11.45 11.95 -1.59
C ASN A 93 12.18 11.30 -0.39
N PRO A 94 13.49 11.57 -0.20
CA PRO A 94 14.27 11.00 0.89
C PRO A 94 13.77 11.40 2.30
N ARG A 95 12.85 12.36 2.38
CA ARG A 95 12.26 12.84 3.63
C ARG A 95 10.91 12.19 3.96
N SER A 96 10.41 11.25 3.16
CA SER A 96 9.09 10.64 3.38
C SER A 96 9.13 9.45 4.32
N THR A 97 9.44 9.68 5.56
CA THR A 97 9.12 8.74 6.65
C THR A 97 7.66 8.92 7.08
N VAL A 98 7.08 7.91 7.73
CA VAL A 98 5.71 7.99 8.27
C VAL A 98 5.55 9.25 9.13
N GLY A 99 6.55 9.57 9.95
CA GLY A 99 6.54 10.74 10.81
C GLY A 99 6.42 12.08 10.08
N THR A 100 7.01 12.21 8.88
CA THR A 100 6.93 13.44 8.06
C THR A 100 5.66 13.53 7.23
N VAL A 101 5.14 12.40 6.76
CA VAL A 101 3.90 12.34 5.96
C VAL A 101 2.65 12.61 6.82
N THR A 102 2.69 12.18 8.08
CA THR A 102 1.59 12.38 9.05
C THR A 102 1.73 13.65 9.88
N GLU A 103 2.76 14.45 9.64
CA GLU A 103 3.10 15.67 10.43
C GLU A 103 3.38 15.39 11.93
N ILE A 104 3.33 14.14 12.38
CA ILE A 104 3.61 13.75 13.77
C ILE A 104 5.02 14.19 14.19
N TYR A 105 5.95 14.23 13.24
CA TYR A 105 7.33 14.64 13.51
C TYR A 105 7.42 16.10 13.98
N ASP A 106 6.56 16.99 13.49
CA ASP A 106 6.55 18.39 13.89
C ASP A 106 6.04 18.55 15.33
N TYR A 107 5.05 17.77 15.73
CA TYR A 107 4.60 17.70 17.12
C TYR A 107 5.67 17.14 18.05
N PHE A 108 6.42 16.13 17.63
CA PHE A 108 7.54 15.60 18.41
C PHE A 108 8.66 16.64 18.55
N ARG A 109 8.98 17.37 17.52
CA ARG A 109 10.00 18.45 17.58
C ARG A 109 9.60 19.53 18.59
N LEU A 110 8.33 19.92 18.59
CA LEU A 110 7.81 20.89 19.56
C LEU A 110 7.90 20.33 20.99
N LEU A 111 7.38 19.14 21.21
CA LEU A 111 7.36 18.46 22.50
C LEU A 111 8.77 18.30 23.09
N PHE A 112 9.69 17.74 22.31
CA PHE A 112 11.06 17.52 22.76
C PHE A 112 11.86 18.81 22.86
N GLY A 113 11.58 19.81 22.02
CA GLY A 113 12.19 21.14 22.12
C GLY A 113 11.85 21.84 23.45
N GLU A 114 10.58 21.86 23.82
CA GLU A 114 10.14 22.45 25.09
C GLU A 114 10.60 21.63 26.31
N LEU A 115 10.52 20.27 26.22
CA LEU A 115 10.96 19.38 27.29
C LEU A 115 12.46 19.55 27.58
N LEU A 116 13.30 19.68 26.55
CA LEU A 116 14.74 19.93 26.71
C LEU A 116 15.04 21.28 27.35
N VAL A 117 14.28 22.32 27.04
CA VAL A 117 14.40 23.62 27.67
C VAL A 117 14.03 23.54 29.14
N LEU A 118 12.91 22.88 29.48
CA LEU A 118 12.50 22.68 30.87
C LEU A 118 13.51 21.83 31.66
N LEU A 119 14.02 20.75 31.07
CA LEU A 119 15.06 19.93 31.67
C LEU A 119 16.35 20.75 31.90
N LYS A 120 16.75 21.60 30.96
CA LYS A 120 17.93 22.45 31.08
C LYS A 120 17.76 23.47 32.22
N VAL A 121 16.59 24.09 32.35
CA VAL A 121 16.26 25.03 33.44
C VAL A 121 16.22 24.28 34.79
N PHE A 122 15.67 23.09 34.85
CA PHE A 122 15.62 22.27 36.06
C PHE A 122 17.02 21.83 36.51
N TRP A 123 17.90 21.42 35.58
CA TRP A 123 19.28 21.05 35.85
C TRP A 123 20.14 22.22 36.27
N GLN A 124 19.89 23.41 35.74
CA GLN A 124 20.62 24.61 36.11
C GLN A 124 20.26 25.10 37.53
N ARG A 125 19.08 24.66 38.03
CA ARG A 125 18.60 24.97 39.38
C ARG A 125 19.02 23.95 40.43
N SER A 126 19.30 22.71 40.03
CA SER A 126 19.90 21.67 40.87
C SER A 126 21.41 21.69 40.65
N SER A 127 22.13 22.20 41.60
CA SER A 127 23.59 22.43 41.61
C SER A 127 24.46 21.16 41.45
N VAL A 128 24.16 20.30 40.47
CA VAL A 128 24.93 19.09 40.16
C VAL A 128 25.79 19.36 38.93
N PRO A 129 27.14 19.24 39.03
CA PRO A 129 28.03 19.50 37.91
C PRO A 129 27.82 18.50 36.79
N CYS A 130 27.70 19.00 35.56
CA CYS A 130 27.38 18.27 34.32
C CYS A 130 28.48 17.29 33.84
N SER A 131 29.47 16.98 34.67
CA SER A 131 30.64 16.16 34.29
C SER A 131 30.46 14.63 34.40
N SER A 132 29.27 14.12 34.81
CA SER A 132 29.10 12.72 35.15
C SER A 132 28.05 11.95 34.31
N ILE A 133 27.59 12.48 33.17
CA ILE A 133 26.68 11.70 32.31
C ILE A 133 27.40 11.25 31.03
N PRO A 134 27.70 9.97 30.85
CA PRO A 134 28.20 9.47 29.57
C PRO A 134 27.05 9.46 28.55
N VAL A 135 27.04 10.39 27.61
CA VAL A 135 26.22 10.34 26.40
C VAL A 135 26.85 9.27 25.53
N ARG A 136 26.24 8.08 25.50
CA ARG A 136 26.46 7.09 24.41
C ARG A 136 25.52 7.44 23.27
N ILE A 137 26.12 7.87 22.18
CA ILE A 137 25.50 7.92 20.84
C ILE A 137 25.51 6.52 20.26
#